data_4b90a216bc3154ece801b846546e6c38
#
_entry.id   4b90a216bc3154ece801b846546e6c38
#
_cell.length_a   1.000
_cell.length_b   1.000
_cell.length_c   1.000
_cell.angle_alpha   90.00
_cell.angle_beta   90.00
_cell.angle_gamma   90.00
#
_symmetry.space_group_name_H-M   'P 1'
#
loop_
_entity.id
_entity.type
_entity.pdbx_description
1 polymer ?
#
loop_
_entity_poly.entity_id
_entity_poly.type
_entity_poly.pdbx_seq_one_letter_code
_entity_poly.pdbx_strand_id
1 'polypeptide(L)'
;MKILFLAILICSSLIFPSSSFASHIELKPCVEIAHCVREEWEVNNIEKPFEKIKTFIENTPRTEIVEIDGDYLHAEATSKWMKYVDDLEVSFLPESNILSIRSESRVGEGDLGVNQKRVDLLKSKMF
;
A
#
# COMPACT_ATOMS: atom_id res chain seq x y z
N MET A 1 51.46 41.98 32.66
CA MET A 1 50.32 41.03 32.84
C MET A 1 49.54 40.97 31.54
N LYS A 2 49.74 39.92 30.75
CA LYS A 2 49.04 39.74 29.44
C LYS A 2 47.81 38.86 29.67
N ILE A 3 46.64 39.44 29.49
CA ILE A 3 45.38 38.72 29.61
C ILE A 3 45.09 38.06 28.23
N LEU A 4 45.16 36.73 28.21
CA LEU A 4 44.86 35.94 27.00
C LEU A 4 43.35 35.70 26.93
N PHE A 5 42.66 36.37 25.99
CA PHE A 5 41.25 36.09 25.70
C PHE A 5 41.15 34.82 24.87
N LEU A 6 40.64 33.75 25.48
CA LEU A 6 40.32 32.50 24.81
C LEU A 6 38.92 32.63 24.19
N ALA A 7 38.86 32.81 22.89
CA ALA A 7 37.59 32.80 22.13
C ALA A 7 37.10 31.37 22.00
N ILE A 8 36.05 31.03 22.74
CA ILE A 8 35.35 29.74 22.59
C ILE A 8 34.45 29.85 21.37
N LEU A 9 34.83 29.19 20.27
CA LEU A 9 34.02 29.05 19.07
C LEU A 9 32.97 27.97 19.32
N ILE A 10 31.73 28.37 19.65
CA ILE A 10 30.62 27.45 19.79
C ILE A 10 30.12 27.11 18.37
N CYS A 11 30.56 25.95 17.87
CA CYS A 11 30.06 25.41 16.61
C CYS A 11 28.63 24.83 16.85
N SER A 12 27.62 25.66 16.60
CA SER A 12 26.22 25.26 16.67
C SER A 12 25.89 24.38 15.44
N SER A 13 25.98 23.06 15.59
CA SER A 13 25.54 22.13 14.59
C SER A 13 24.01 22.15 14.50
N LEU A 14 23.49 22.82 13.47
CA LEU A 14 22.09 22.77 13.10
C LEU A 14 21.76 21.36 12.62
N ILE A 15 21.16 20.56 13.49
CA ILE A 15 20.59 19.27 13.12
C ILE A 15 19.27 19.58 12.40
N PHE A 16 19.30 19.58 11.06
CA PHE A 16 18.08 19.59 10.27
C PHE A 16 17.44 18.21 10.40
N PRO A 17 16.16 18.10 10.85
CA PRO A 17 15.47 16.83 10.79
C PRO A 17 15.33 16.45 9.31
N SER A 18 15.93 15.35 8.91
CA SER A 18 15.68 14.74 7.60
C SER A 18 14.23 14.31 7.58
N SER A 19 13.37 15.07 6.93
CA SER A 19 12.02 14.63 6.60
C SER A 19 12.18 13.47 5.61
N SER A 20 12.11 12.25 6.13
CA SER A 20 11.98 11.06 5.29
C SER A 20 10.60 11.15 4.65
N PHE A 21 10.52 11.66 3.43
CA PHE A 21 9.35 11.49 2.60
C PHE A 21 9.28 9.99 2.30
N ALA A 22 8.36 9.29 2.96
CA ALA A 22 8.00 7.94 2.55
C ALA A 22 7.54 8.04 1.08
N SER A 23 8.24 7.37 0.18
CA SER A 23 7.87 7.36 -1.23
C SER A 23 6.56 6.60 -1.36
N HIS A 24 5.48 7.32 -1.65
CA HIS A 24 4.20 6.69 -1.95
C HIS A 24 4.32 5.91 -3.26
N ILE A 25 3.93 4.64 -3.22
CA ILE A 25 3.88 3.80 -4.42
C ILE A 25 2.49 3.95 -5.05
N GLU A 26 2.45 4.62 -6.20
CA GLU A 26 1.23 4.76 -6.98
C GLU A 26 0.95 3.46 -7.75
N LEU A 27 -0.28 2.94 -7.61
CA LEU A 27 -0.71 1.74 -8.33
C LEU A 27 -0.92 2.05 -9.82
N LYS A 28 -0.49 1.13 -10.67
CA LYS A 28 -0.67 1.23 -12.12
C LYS A 28 -2.16 1.28 -12.50
N PRO A 29 -2.53 1.97 -13.58
CA PRO A 29 -3.89 1.87 -14.11
C PRO A 29 -4.16 0.47 -14.66
N CYS A 30 -5.44 0.09 -14.73
CA CYS A 30 -5.87 -1.08 -15.47
C CYS A 30 -5.81 -0.79 -16.97
N VAL A 31 -5.14 -1.66 -17.73
CA VAL A 31 -5.09 -1.61 -19.20
C VAL A 31 -6.21 -2.49 -19.76
N GLU A 32 -6.32 -3.73 -19.27
CA GLU A 32 -7.33 -4.70 -19.67
C GLU A 32 -8.43 -4.79 -18.60
N ILE A 33 -9.49 -4.02 -18.76
CA ILE A 33 -10.60 -3.95 -17.80
C ILE A 33 -11.38 -5.26 -17.64
N ALA A 34 -11.26 -6.19 -18.61
CA ALA A 34 -11.91 -7.49 -18.55
C ALA A 34 -11.37 -8.40 -17.42
N HIS A 35 -10.17 -8.12 -16.91
CA HIS A 35 -9.54 -8.90 -15.83
C HIS A 35 -8.72 -8.05 -14.85
N CYS A 36 -8.98 -6.75 -14.79
CA CYS A 36 -8.35 -5.82 -13.87
C CYS A 36 -9.37 -4.86 -13.27
N VAL A 37 -9.27 -4.65 -11.96
CA VAL A 37 -10.07 -3.67 -11.21
C VAL A 37 -9.12 -2.78 -10.41
N ARG A 38 -9.34 -1.47 -10.44
CA ARG A 38 -8.65 -0.50 -9.61
C ARG A 38 -9.69 0.44 -9.01
N GLU A 39 -9.64 0.60 -7.70
CA GLU A 39 -10.48 1.54 -6.95
C GLU A 39 -9.64 2.38 -5.99
N GLU A 40 -10.17 3.53 -5.63
CA GLU A 40 -9.65 4.40 -4.58
C GLU A 40 -10.76 4.66 -3.56
N TRP A 41 -10.43 4.49 -2.27
CA TRP A 41 -11.39 4.65 -1.19
C TRP A 41 -10.92 5.72 -0.21
N GLU A 42 -11.81 6.66 0.11
CA GLU A 42 -11.60 7.59 1.22
C GLU A 42 -11.83 6.87 2.55
N VAL A 43 -10.81 6.86 3.41
CA VAL A 43 -10.80 6.11 4.67
C VAL A 43 -10.68 7.02 5.90
N ASN A 44 -11.23 8.23 5.81
CA ASN A 44 -11.11 9.27 6.83
C ASN A 44 -11.57 8.84 8.24
N ASN A 45 -12.54 7.93 8.32
CA ASN A 45 -13.12 7.47 9.60
C ASN A 45 -12.63 6.07 10.01
N ILE A 46 -11.58 5.58 9.38
CA ILE A 46 -11.03 4.24 9.68
C ILE A 46 -9.69 4.41 10.39
N GLU A 47 -9.61 3.88 11.60
CA GLU A 47 -8.36 3.83 12.34
C GLU A 47 -7.42 2.81 11.71
N LYS A 48 -6.17 3.22 11.42
CA LYS A 48 -5.12 2.39 10.81
C LYS A 48 -5.60 1.58 9.60
N PRO A 49 -6.10 2.25 8.54
CA PRO A 49 -6.76 1.57 7.42
C PRO A 49 -5.84 0.58 6.70
N PHE A 50 -4.54 0.88 6.57
CA PHE A 50 -3.58 -0.03 5.96
C PHE A 50 -3.39 -1.31 6.77
N GLU A 51 -3.24 -1.21 8.10
CA GLU A 51 -3.10 -2.37 8.96
C GLU A 51 -4.39 -3.22 9.00
N LYS A 52 -5.55 -2.57 8.94
CA LYS A 52 -6.84 -3.26 8.89
C LYS A 52 -6.98 -4.12 7.63
N ILE A 53 -6.72 -3.56 6.45
CA ILE A 53 -6.82 -4.29 5.18
C ILE A 53 -5.73 -5.37 5.07
N LYS A 54 -4.51 -5.09 5.49
CA LYS A 54 -3.41 -6.06 5.55
C LYS A 54 -3.78 -7.28 6.38
N THR A 55 -4.30 -7.09 7.60
CA THR A 55 -4.74 -8.19 8.47
C THR A 55 -5.84 -9.01 7.81
N PHE A 56 -6.76 -8.38 7.11
CA PHE A 56 -7.79 -9.11 6.37
C PHE A 56 -7.18 -9.97 5.25
N ILE A 57 -6.26 -9.42 4.46
CA ILE A 57 -5.58 -10.14 3.37
C ILE A 57 -4.78 -11.32 3.90
N GLU A 58 -4.03 -11.15 5.00
CA GLU A 58 -3.26 -12.21 5.66
C GLU A 58 -4.12 -13.41 6.08
N ASN A 59 -5.38 -13.16 6.45
CA ASN A 59 -6.33 -14.19 6.87
C ASN A 59 -7.23 -14.70 5.73
N THR A 60 -7.01 -14.25 4.51
CA THR A 60 -7.78 -14.70 3.33
C THR A 60 -7.21 -15.99 2.78
N PRO A 61 -8.02 -17.06 2.59
CA PRO A 61 -7.54 -18.33 2.03
C PRO A 61 -6.88 -18.15 0.67
N ARG A 62 -5.83 -18.91 0.40
CA ARG A 62 -5.09 -18.93 -0.87
C ARG A 62 -4.58 -17.56 -1.32
N THR A 63 -4.31 -16.69 -0.36
CA THR A 63 -3.78 -15.34 -0.59
C THR A 63 -2.54 -15.17 0.29
N GLU A 64 -1.44 -14.79 -0.31
CA GLU A 64 -0.16 -14.61 0.34
C GLU A 64 0.37 -13.21 0.05
N ILE A 65 0.76 -12.47 1.10
CA ILE A 65 1.47 -11.20 0.94
C ILE A 65 2.93 -11.53 0.60
N VAL A 66 3.37 -11.11 -0.57
CA VAL A 66 4.72 -11.39 -1.09
C VAL A 66 5.66 -10.19 -0.99
N GLU A 67 5.11 -9.00 -0.79
CA GLU A 67 5.90 -7.77 -0.63
C GLU A 67 5.17 -6.79 0.30
N ILE A 68 5.93 -6.11 1.17
CA ILE A 68 5.49 -4.95 1.94
C ILE A 68 6.60 -3.91 1.87
N ASP A 69 6.25 -2.69 1.49
CA ASP A 69 7.14 -1.52 1.48
C ASP A 69 6.39 -0.29 2.03
N GLY A 70 6.62 0.04 3.31
CA GLY A 70 5.90 1.10 4.00
C GLY A 70 4.39 0.89 3.98
N ASP A 71 3.67 1.80 3.33
CA ASP A 71 2.20 1.78 3.18
C ASP A 71 1.74 1.11 1.86
N TYR A 72 2.58 0.26 1.28
CA TYR A 72 2.29 -0.56 0.10
C TYR A 72 2.40 -2.03 0.44
N LEU A 73 1.52 -2.84 -0.13
CA LEU A 73 1.64 -4.30 -0.15
C LEU A 73 1.25 -4.87 -1.51
N HIS A 74 1.89 -5.99 -1.84
CA HIS A 74 1.53 -6.85 -2.95
C HIS A 74 1.25 -8.25 -2.42
N ALA A 75 0.11 -8.80 -2.80
CA ALA A 75 -0.31 -10.15 -2.46
C ALA A 75 -0.66 -10.94 -3.74
N GLU A 76 -0.45 -12.24 -3.68
CA GLU A 76 -0.83 -13.19 -4.71
C GLU A 76 -2.03 -14.01 -4.24
N ALA A 77 -3.11 -14.01 -5.02
CA ALA A 77 -4.30 -14.80 -4.78
C ALA A 77 -4.38 -15.93 -5.80
N THR A 78 -4.41 -17.18 -5.33
CA THR A 78 -4.39 -18.36 -6.20
C THR A 78 -5.77 -19.03 -6.25
N SER A 79 -6.28 -19.28 -7.45
CA SER A 79 -7.56 -19.97 -7.63
C SER A 79 -7.50 -21.42 -7.15
N LYS A 80 -8.61 -21.93 -6.62
CA LYS A 80 -8.67 -23.24 -5.96
C LYS A 80 -8.34 -24.40 -6.91
N TRP A 81 -8.88 -24.37 -8.12
CA TRP A 81 -8.82 -25.51 -9.05
C TRP A 81 -7.76 -25.33 -10.13
N MET A 82 -7.81 -24.22 -10.84
CA MET A 82 -6.93 -23.98 -11.99
C MET A 82 -5.56 -23.45 -11.59
N LYS A 83 -5.37 -23.05 -10.31
CA LYS A 83 -4.11 -22.48 -9.79
C LYS A 83 -3.66 -21.21 -10.54
N TYR A 84 -4.60 -20.46 -11.10
CA TYR A 84 -4.33 -19.15 -11.65
C TYR A 84 -3.97 -18.18 -10.52
N VAL A 85 -2.99 -17.34 -10.77
CA VAL A 85 -2.53 -16.33 -9.83
C VAL A 85 -3.03 -14.97 -10.26
N ASP A 86 -3.69 -14.27 -9.34
CA ASP A 86 -4.07 -12.87 -9.48
C ASP A 86 -3.19 -12.03 -8.57
N ASP A 87 -2.78 -10.86 -9.06
CA ASP A 87 -2.05 -9.87 -8.27
C ASP A 87 -3.04 -8.95 -7.56
N LEU A 88 -2.86 -8.79 -6.25
CA LEU A 88 -3.60 -7.85 -5.41
C LEU A 88 -2.62 -6.85 -4.83
N GLU A 89 -2.78 -5.59 -5.18
CA GLU A 89 -1.94 -4.50 -4.69
C GLU A 89 -2.78 -3.53 -3.86
N VAL A 90 -2.21 -3.05 -2.78
CA VAL A 90 -2.79 -2.02 -1.92
C VAL A 90 -1.75 -0.96 -1.62
N SER A 91 -2.13 0.30 -1.74
CA SER A 91 -1.29 1.44 -1.38
C SER A 91 -2.10 2.46 -0.60
N PHE A 92 -1.57 2.94 0.51
CA PHE A 92 -2.21 3.95 1.34
C PHE A 92 -1.45 5.26 1.28
N LEU A 93 -2.17 6.36 1.04
CA LEU A 93 -1.66 7.73 1.05
C LEU A 93 -2.16 8.46 2.30
N PRO A 94 -1.34 8.56 3.37
CA PRO A 94 -1.76 9.13 4.65
C PRO A 94 -2.19 10.60 4.55
N GLU A 95 -1.54 11.38 3.68
CA GLU A 95 -1.79 12.83 3.54
C GLU A 95 -3.21 13.15 3.08
N SER A 96 -3.79 12.28 2.25
CA SER A 96 -5.16 12.43 1.73
C SER A 96 -6.16 11.41 2.30
N ASN A 97 -5.70 10.46 3.13
CA ASN A 97 -6.49 9.33 3.62
C ASN A 97 -7.15 8.51 2.48
N ILE A 98 -6.39 8.29 1.42
CA ILE A 98 -6.82 7.46 0.28
C ILE A 98 -6.15 6.10 0.35
N LEU A 99 -6.96 5.06 0.27
CA LEU A 99 -6.52 3.67 0.09
C LEU A 99 -6.81 3.25 -1.35
N SER A 100 -5.75 2.97 -2.11
CA SER A 100 -5.83 2.50 -3.49
C SER A 100 -5.71 0.99 -3.54
N ILE A 101 -6.58 0.34 -4.29
CA ILE A 101 -6.60 -1.12 -4.45
C ILE A 101 -6.57 -1.44 -5.94
N ARG A 102 -5.77 -2.44 -6.32
CA ARG A 102 -5.72 -2.97 -7.69
C ARG A 102 -5.68 -4.48 -7.63
N SER A 103 -6.53 -5.13 -8.42
CA SER A 103 -6.56 -6.59 -8.53
C SER A 103 -6.63 -6.99 -10.00
N GLU A 104 -5.69 -7.84 -10.44
CA GLU A 104 -5.54 -8.22 -11.83
C GLU A 104 -5.14 -9.68 -11.99
N SER A 105 -5.78 -10.35 -12.94
CA SER A 105 -5.41 -11.71 -13.33
C SER A 105 -4.19 -11.69 -14.24
N ARG A 106 -3.22 -12.58 -14.01
CA ARG A 106 -2.01 -12.71 -14.84
C ARG A 106 -2.28 -13.34 -16.19
N VAL A 107 -3.33 -14.15 -16.29
CA VAL A 107 -3.66 -14.94 -17.48
C VAL A 107 -5.14 -14.83 -17.83
N GLY A 108 -5.45 -15.04 -19.11
CA GLY A 108 -6.81 -15.04 -19.64
C GLY A 108 -7.26 -13.71 -20.23
N GLU A 109 -8.31 -13.77 -21.05
CA GLU A 109 -8.93 -12.60 -21.70
C GLU A 109 -10.01 -11.98 -20.82
N GLY A 110 -10.50 -12.71 -19.81
CA GLY A 110 -11.49 -12.28 -18.84
C GLY A 110 -11.41 -13.11 -17.55
N ASP A 111 -11.94 -12.59 -16.46
CA ASP A 111 -11.82 -13.18 -15.12
C ASP A 111 -13.16 -13.64 -14.52
N LEU A 112 -14.25 -13.55 -15.28
CA LEU A 112 -15.63 -13.83 -14.82
C LEU A 112 -16.02 -13.02 -13.57
N GLY A 113 -15.45 -11.82 -13.40
CA GLY A 113 -15.72 -10.93 -12.27
C GLY A 113 -15.01 -11.30 -10.96
N VAL A 114 -14.02 -12.19 -10.99
CA VAL A 114 -13.29 -12.62 -9.79
C VAL A 114 -12.55 -11.46 -9.12
N ASN A 115 -11.88 -10.61 -9.91
CA ASN A 115 -11.17 -9.46 -9.36
C ASN A 115 -12.13 -8.43 -8.75
N GLN A 116 -13.27 -8.15 -9.39
CA GLN A 116 -14.28 -7.25 -8.83
C GLN A 116 -14.86 -7.81 -7.53
N LYS A 117 -15.20 -9.09 -7.47
CA LYS A 117 -15.69 -9.73 -6.23
C LYS A 117 -14.68 -9.66 -5.10
N ARG A 118 -13.38 -9.80 -5.41
CA ARG A 118 -12.30 -9.66 -4.41
C ARG A 118 -12.26 -8.25 -3.86
N VAL A 119 -12.29 -7.24 -4.71
CA VAL A 119 -12.27 -5.83 -4.32
C VAL A 119 -13.53 -5.47 -3.52
N ASP A 120 -14.71 -5.92 -3.94
CA ASP A 120 -15.98 -5.71 -3.23
C ASP A 120 -15.96 -6.36 -1.83
N LEU A 121 -15.39 -7.55 -1.71
CA LEU A 121 -15.24 -8.22 -0.41
C LEU A 121 -14.31 -7.42 0.52
N LEU A 122 -13.17 -6.98 0.02
CA LEU A 122 -12.24 -6.11 0.78
C LEU A 122 -12.95 -4.84 1.25
N LYS A 123 -13.68 -4.18 0.36
CA LYS A 123 -14.45 -2.97 0.66
C LYS A 123 -15.47 -3.20 1.77
N SER A 124 -16.20 -4.31 1.72
CA SER A 124 -17.19 -4.68 2.74
C SER A 124 -16.59 -4.96 4.12
N LYS A 125 -15.28 -5.22 4.21
CA LYS A 125 -14.55 -5.41 5.47
C LYS A 125 -13.96 -4.12 6.00
N MET A 126 -13.82 -3.13 5.13
CA MET A 126 -13.32 -1.81 5.51
C MET A 126 -14.44 -0.92 6.05
N PHE A 127 -15.60 -0.96 5.43
CA PHE A 127 -16.79 -0.15 5.71
C PHE A 127 -17.96 -1.00 6.22
#